data_36d612895956a7cfdda2bf4a183f5973
#
_entry.id   36d612895956a7cfdda2bf4a183f5973
#
_cell.length_a   1.000
_cell.length_b   1.000
_cell.length_c   1.000
_cell.angle_alpha   90.00
_cell.angle_beta   90.00
_cell.angle_gamma   90.00
#
_symmetry.space_group_name_H-M   'P 1'
#
loop_
_entity.id
_entity.type
_entity.pdbx_description
1 polymer ?
#
loop_
_entity_poly.entity_id
_entity_poly.type
_entity_poly.pdbx_seq_one_letter_code
_entity_poly.pdbx_strand_id
1 'polypeptide(L)'
;MVATAHDDPVPDTLPGWPALVSRGLGKDFGERTAVASLDIDVPVGSFFGLVGPNGSGKTTTLRMASGLQRPDRGQVWVGGHDTWAEPVAVRRLLGVLPDPMHLFDRLTARELLGHLGELRGIGRAEVDRRSGELLEVLGLAGASHELIGGYSHGMRKKTALACALLHRPAVLLLDEPFEGVDPVSSVTIRGLLDRYRAAGGTVVFSSHVMDLVERFCDHVAVMAEGRLLAAGAIDDVRGGHRLEDAFIGMIGVDPVGREGLDWLDGPADRAVRRER
;
A
#
# COMPACT_ATOMS: atom_id res chain seq x y z
N MET A 1 14.97 -29.80 -28.55
CA MET A 1 14.46 -30.05 -27.19
C MET A 1 14.28 -28.67 -26.58
N VAL A 2 13.08 -28.11 -26.76
CA VAL A 2 12.74 -26.74 -26.31
C VAL A 2 12.46 -26.83 -24.83
N ALA A 3 13.28 -26.12 -24.03
CA ALA A 3 13.04 -26.00 -22.59
C ALA A 3 11.68 -25.32 -22.39
N THR A 4 10.75 -26.02 -21.77
CA THR A 4 9.47 -25.50 -21.31
C THR A 4 9.73 -24.33 -20.39
N ALA A 5 9.10 -23.18 -20.69
CA ALA A 5 9.09 -22.02 -19.84
C ALA A 5 8.76 -22.45 -18.40
N HIS A 6 9.67 -22.21 -17.48
CA HIS A 6 9.40 -22.35 -16.07
C HIS A 6 8.35 -21.30 -15.70
N ASP A 7 7.14 -21.80 -15.48
CA ASP A 7 6.13 -21.13 -14.69
C ASP A 7 6.68 -21.15 -13.25
N ASP A 8 7.57 -20.21 -12.93
CA ASP A 8 8.13 -20.12 -11.59
C ASP A 8 6.97 -19.87 -10.64
N PRO A 9 6.71 -20.80 -9.68
CA PRO A 9 5.67 -20.58 -8.69
C PRO A 9 5.96 -19.28 -7.94
N VAL A 10 4.91 -18.60 -7.47
CA VAL A 10 5.05 -17.56 -6.45
C VAL A 10 5.94 -18.13 -5.37
N PRO A 11 7.04 -17.47 -4.97
CA PRO A 11 7.92 -17.99 -3.94
C PRO A 11 7.09 -18.40 -2.74
N ASP A 12 7.18 -19.67 -2.33
CA ASP A 12 6.41 -20.18 -1.21
C ASP A 12 6.73 -19.34 0.03
N THR A 13 5.72 -18.62 0.52
CA THR A 13 5.74 -18.14 1.90
C THR A 13 5.92 -19.37 2.77
N LEU A 14 6.83 -19.31 3.75
CA LEU A 14 7.06 -20.45 4.62
C LEU A 14 5.73 -20.94 5.20
N PRO A 15 5.38 -22.23 5.08
CA PRO A 15 4.10 -22.73 5.56
C PRO A 15 3.87 -22.36 7.03
N GLY A 16 2.74 -21.72 7.32
CA GLY A 16 2.36 -21.32 8.68
C GLY A 16 2.80 -19.93 9.13
N TRP A 17 3.53 -19.16 8.30
CA TRP A 17 3.85 -17.76 8.59
C TRP A 17 2.86 -16.81 7.92
N PRO A 18 2.48 -15.67 8.59
CA PRO A 18 1.79 -14.57 7.92
C PRO A 18 2.64 -13.99 6.78
N ALA A 19 2.00 -13.32 5.83
CA ALA A 19 2.69 -12.69 4.71
C ALA A 19 3.66 -11.59 5.16
N LEU A 20 3.28 -10.85 6.21
CA LEU A 20 4.11 -9.85 6.85
C LEU A 20 3.82 -9.85 8.36
N VAL A 21 4.88 -9.75 9.17
CA VAL A 21 4.80 -9.64 10.63
C VAL A 21 5.67 -8.49 11.09
N SER A 22 5.18 -7.65 11.99
CA SER A 22 6.03 -6.71 12.73
C SER A 22 5.87 -6.88 14.23
N ARG A 23 6.96 -6.67 14.98
CA ARG A 23 6.97 -6.74 16.45
C ARG A 23 7.79 -5.58 17.01
N GLY A 24 7.13 -4.75 17.82
CA GLY A 24 7.74 -3.60 18.46
C GLY A 24 8.35 -2.61 17.48
N LEU A 25 7.87 -2.60 16.22
CA LEU A 25 8.49 -1.83 15.14
C LEU A 25 8.38 -0.34 15.42
N GLY A 26 9.52 0.36 15.47
CA GLY A 26 9.55 1.76 15.79
C GLY A 26 10.59 2.55 14.99
N LYS A 27 10.25 3.85 14.74
CA LYS A 27 11.12 4.78 14.02
C LYS A 27 10.99 6.20 14.55
N ASP A 28 12.14 6.80 14.86
CA ASP A 28 12.26 8.20 15.25
C ASP A 28 13.04 8.99 14.17
N PHE A 29 12.67 10.23 13.97
CA PHE A 29 13.39 11.21 13.14
C PHE A 29 13.70 12.44 14.01
N GLY A 30 14.88 12.46 14.60
CA GLY A 30 15.25 13.44 15.62
C GLY A 30 14.32 13.29 16.84
N GLU A 31 13.64 14.38 17.23
CA GLU A 31 12.70 14.39 18.35
C GLU A 31 11.30 13.85 17.98
N ARG A 32 11.02 13.64 16.69
CA ARG A 32 9.71 13.19 16.24
C ARG A 32 9.67 11.67 16.13
N THR A 33 8.80 11.03 16.90
CA THR A 33 8.46 9.61 16.73
C THR A 33 7.46 9.45 15.57
N ALA A 34 7.91 8.82 14.49
CA ALA A 34 7.07 8.55 13.33
C ALA A 34 6.29 7.25 13.49
N VAL A 35 6.87 6.24 14.16
CA VAL A 35 6.22 4.99 14.55
C VAL A 35 6.73 4.65 15.95
N ALA A 36 5.83 4.53 16.92
CA ALA A 36 6.20 4.33 18.32
C ALA A 36 6.50 2.87 18.64
N SER A 37 5.54 2.00 18.37
CA SER A 37 5.62 0.54 18.50
C SER A 37 4.48 -0.05 17.67
N LEU A 38 4.80 -0.90 16.70
CA LEU A 38 3.81 -1.46 15.81
C LEU A 38 3.93 -2.99 15.79
N ASP A 39 2.85 -3.65 16.20
CA ASP A 39 2.68 -5.09 16.18
C ASP A 39 1.52 -5.42 15.24
N ILE A 40 1.81 -5.96 14.06
CA ILE A 40 0.79 -6.39 13.09
C ILE A 40 1.13 -7.74 12.49
N ASP A 41 0.09 -8.50 12.17
CA ASP A 41 0.15 -9.73 11.40
C ASP A 41 -0.74 -9.58 10.16
N VAL A 42 -0.13 -9.70 8.99
CA VAL A 42 -0.84 -9.66 7.70
C VAL A 42 -1.07 -11.08 7.22
N PRO A 43 -2.34 -11.55 7.14
CA PRO A 43 -2.62 -12.90 6.66
C PRO A 43 -2.22 -13.08 5.19
N VAL A 44 -1.79 -14.29 4.82
CA VAL A 44 -1.51 -14.64 3.42
C VAL A 44 -2.80 -14.56 2.60
N GLY A 45 -2.70 -14.02 1.38
CA GLY A 45 -3.83 -13.88 0.46
C GLY A 45 -4.83 -12.78 0.85
N SER A 46 -4.53 -11.96 1.86
CA SER A 46 -5.38 -10.85 2.29
C SER A 46 -5.22 -9.59 1.45
N PHE A 47 -6.26 -8.77 1.47
CA PHE A 47 -6.19 -7.36 1.08
C PHE A 47 -6.15 -6.54 2.38
N PHE A 48 -4.96 -6.13 2.77
CA PHE A 48 -4.71 -5.48 4.06
C PHE A 48 -4.54 -3.97 3.90
N GLY A 49 -5.38 -3.19 4.57
CA GLY A 49 -5.32 -1.73 4.59
C GLY A 49 -4.54 -1.19 5.79
N LEU A 50 -3.55 -0.34 5.55
CA LEU A 50 -2.91 0.47 6.57
C LEU A 50 -3.51 1.87 6.49
N VAL A 51 -4.43 2.22 7.40
CA VAL A 51 -5.26 3.42 7.30
C VAL A 51 -5.01 4.42 8.42
N GLY A 52 -5.18 5.69 8.12
CA GLY A 52 -5.05 6.79 9.08
C GLY A 52 -4.72 8.11 8.41
N PRO A 53 -4.75 9.23 9.15
CA PRO A 53 -4.46 10.55 8.60
C PRO A 53 -3.02 10.68 8.10
N ASN A 54 -2.74 11.75 7.37
CA ASN A 54 -1.39 12.07 6.95
C ASN A 54 -0.48 12.29 8.18
N GLY A 55 0.72 11.73 8.11
CA GLY A 55 1.66 11.77 9.24
C GLY A 55 1.43 10.73 10.34
N SER A 56 0.45 9.81 10.20
CA SER A 56 0.22 8.74 11.18
C SER A 56 1.27 7.62 11.20
N GLY A 57 2.24 7.61 10.25
CA GLY A 57 3.33 6.64 10.23
C GLY A 57 3.21 5.55 9.15
N LYS A 58 2.15 5.53 8.32
CA LYS A 58 1.89 4.51 7.28
C LYS A 58 3.06 4.32 6.31
N THR A 59 3.47 5.39 5.62
CA THR A 59 4.60 5.38 4.69
C THR A 59 5.88 4.90 5.36
N THR A 60 6.16 5.36 6.58
CA THR A 60 7.34 4.93 7.36
C THR A 60 7.28 3.43 7.65
N THR A 61 6.12 2.91 8.02
CA THR A 61 5.90 1.48 8.24
C THR A 61 6.16 0.66 6.98
N LEU A 62 5.57 1.06 5.83
CA LEU A 62 5.81 0.37 4.55
C LEU A 62 7.27 0.44 4.11
N ARG A 63 7.95 1.56 4.34
CA ARG A 63 9.39 1.70 4.05
C ARG A 63 10.25 0.81 4.94
N MET A 64 9.92 0.65 6.21
CA MET A 64 10.61 -0.29 7.10
C MET A 64 10.37 -1.74 6.65
N ALA A 65 9.14 -2.09 6.31
CA ALA A 65 8.78 -3.43 5.84
C ALA A 65 9.45 -3.80 4.49
N SER A 66 9.62 -2.80 3.59
CA SER A 66 10.28 -3.01 2.30
C SER A 66 11.81 -2.98 2.34
N GLY A 67 12.41 -2.68 3.51
CA GLY A 67 13.86 -2.54 3.64
C GLY A 67 14.42 -1.22 3.07
N LEU A 68 13.56 -0.22 2.83
CA LEU A 68 13.97 1.12 2.37
C LEU A 68 14.34 2.05 3.53
N GLN A 69 13.82 1.79 4.72
CA GLN A 69 14.09 2.58 5.93
C GLN A 69 14.38 1.66 7.10
N ARG A 70 15.57 1.77 7.70
CA ARG A 70 15.91 0.93 8.85
C ARG A 70 15.11 1.36 10.09
N PRO A 71 14.46 0.42 10.80
CA PRO A 71 13.83 0.71 12.09
C PRO A 71 14.90 1.02 13.15
N ASP A 72 14.51 1.81 14.15
CA ASP A 72 15.35 2.06 15.33
C ASP A 72 15.07 1.03 16.42
N ARG A 73 13.85 0.45 16.41
CA ARG A 73 13.40 -0.57 17.36
C ARG A 73 12.56 -1.62 16.65
N GLY A 74 12.52 -2.82 17.23
CA GLY A 74 11.69 -3.93 16.74
C GLY A 74 12.21 -4.56 15.47
N GLN A 75 11.39 -5.44 14.91
CA GLN A 75 11.72 -6.25 13.73
C GLN A 75 10.50 -6.39 12.82
N VAL A 76 10.77 -6.68 11.55
CA VAL A 76 9.75 -6.97 10.54
C VAL A 76 10.21 -8.13 9.66
N TRP A 77 9.28 -9.06 9.43
CA TRP A 77 9.49 -10.26 8.62
C TRP A 77 8.50 -10.27 7.46
N VAL A 78 8.96 -10.76 6.31
CA VAL A 78 8.13 -11.00 5.12
C VAL A 78 8.29 -12.46 4.71
N GLY A 79 7.17 -13.20 4.70
CA GLY A 79 7.20 -14.64 4.40
C GLY A 79 8.12 -15.44 5.32
N GLY A 80 8.31 -15.01 6.58
CA GLY A 80 9.18 -15.62 7.56
C GLY A 80 10.64 -15.17 7.52
N HIS A 81 11.06 -14.35 6.54
CA HIS A 81 12.42 -13.80 6.44
C HIS A 81 12.52 -12.43 7.10
N ASP A 82 13.50 -12.22 7.97
CA ASP A 82 13.78 -10.91 8.55
C ASP A 82 14.23 -9.92 7.45
N THR A 83 13.55 -8.79 7.35
CA THR A 83 13.79 -7.81 6.27
C THR A 83 15.22 -7.26 6.28
N TRP A 84 15.85 -7.18 7.45
CA TRP A 84 17.17 -6.57 7.61
C TRP A 84 18.30 -7.59 7.72
N ALA A 85 18.00 -8.80 8.18
CA ALA A 85 18.99 -9.90 8.22
C ALA A 85 19.07 -10.64 6.88
N GLU A 86 17.93 -10.76 6.16
CA GLU A 86 17.81 -11.54 4.93
C GLU A 86 17.26 -10.70 3.74
N PRO A 87 17.84 -9.52 3.43
CA PRO A 87 17.26 -8.57 2.49
C PRO A 87 17.11 -9.09 1.07
N VAL A 88 17.94 -10.07 0.65
CA VAL A 88 17.85 -10.67 -0.68
C VAL A 88 16.63 -11.59 -0.79
N ALA A 89 16.36 -12.41 0.23
CA ALA A 89 15.20 -13.28 0.30
C ALA A 89 13.92 -12.43 0.30
N VAL A 90 13.85 -11.41 1.15
CA VAL A 90 12.70 -10.50 1.24
C VAL A 90 12.43 -9.77 -0.08
N ARG A 91 13.46 -9.26 -0.76
CA ARG A 91 13.27 -8.57 -2.05
C ARG A 91 12.75 -9.47 -3.17
N ARG A 92 12.98 -10.77 -3.10
CA ARG A 92 12.38 -11.73 -4.04
C ARG A 92 10.89 -11.89 -3.82
N LEU A 93 10.43 -11.79 -2.56
CA LEU A 93 9.03 -11.92 -2.17
C LEU A 93 8.24 -10.63 -2.38
N LEU A 94 8.90 -9.46 -2.43
CA LEU A 94 8.25 -8.17 -2.42
C LEU A 94 8.17 -7.50 -3.80
N GLY A 95 6.97 -7.00 -4.12
CA GLY A 95 6.76 -5.91 -5.06
C GLY A 95 6.42 -4.63 -4.30
N VAL A 96 7.04 -3.51 -4.64
CA VAL A 96 6.88 -2.26 -3.88
C VAL A 96 6.51 -1.11 -4.81
N LEU A 97 5.45 -0.39 -4.46
CA LEU A 97 5.11 0.90 -5.02
C LEU A 97 5.29 1.94 -3.91
N PRO A 98 6.41 2.67 -3.89
CA PRO A 98 6.67 3.68 -2.87
C PRO A 98 6.02 5.03 -3.22
N ASP A 99 5.78 5.85 -2.21
CA ASP A 99 5.49 7.26 -2.36
C ASP A 99 6.55 8.10 -1.61
N PRO A 100 7.19 9.11 -2.27
CA PRO A 100 7.13 9.46 -3.68
C PRO A 100 7.75 8.39 -4.60
N MET A 101 7.21 8.29 -5.82
CA MET A 101 7.72 7.40 -6.85
C MET A 101 8.98 8.00 -7.50
N HIS A 102 10.07 7.26 -7.48
CA HIS A 102 11.31 7.61 -8.16
C HIS A 102 11.49 6.73 -9.40
N LEU A 103 10.83 7.09 -10.50
CA LEU A 103 10.99 6.43 -11.80
C LEU A 103 12.10 7.12 -12.62
N PHE A 104 12.69 6.39 -13.55
CA PHE A 104 13.74 6.90 -14.44
C PHE A 104 13.12 7.70 -15.60
N ASP A 105 13.10 9.02 -15.49
CA ASP A 105 12.44 9.92 -16.44
C ASP A 105 12.96 9.83 -17.87
N ARG A 106 14.19 9.34 -18.07
CA ARG A 106 14.84 9.18 -19.39
C ARG A 106 14.65 7.80 -20.01
N LEU A 107 13.87 6.94 -19.38
CA LEU A 107 13.48 5.66 -19.94
C LEU A 107 12.01 5.71 -20.37
N THR A 108 11.65 4.86 -21.32
CA THR A 108 10.27 4.49 -21.59
C THR A 108 9.79 3.47 -20.57
N ALA A 109 8.48 3.28 -20.44
CA ALA A 109 7.94 2.25 -19.55
C ALA A 109 8.39 0.85 -19.95
N ARG A 110 8.49 0.58 -21.25
CA ARG A 110 8.97 -0.71 -21.79
C ARG A 110 10.44 -0.97 -21.47
N GLU A 111 11.30 0.02 -21.64
CA GLU A 111 12.73 -0.10 -21.27
C GLU A 111 12.91 -0.31 -19.77
N LEU A 112 12.18 0.43 -18.94
CA LEU A 112 12.24 0.29 -17.49
C LEU A 112 11.84 -1.12 -17.05
N LEU A 113 10.71 -1.64 -17.55
CA LEU A 113 10.27 -3.00 -17.27
C LEU A 113 11.26 -4.04 -17.78
N GLY A 114 11.85 -3.82 -18.96
CA GLY A 114 12.91 -4.65 -19.51
C GLY A 114 14.10 -4.79 -18.56
N HIS A 115 14.66 -3.66 -18.15
CA HIS A 115 15.79 -3.64 -17.20
C HIS A 115 15.48 -4.28 -15.85
N LEU A 116 14.27 -4.01 -15.30
CA LEU A 116 13.85 -4.63 -14.04
C LEU A 116 13.70 -6.15 -14.16
N GLY A 117 13.16 -6.63 -15.27
CA GLY A 117 13.05 -8.06 -15.53
C GLY A 117 14.40 -8.75 -15.62
N GLU A 118 15.36 -8.15 -16.33
CA GLU A 118 16.74 -8.63 -16.42
C GLU A 118 17.42 -8.69 -15.05
N LEU A 119 17.28 -7.62 -14.23
CA LEU A 119 17.81 -7.58 -12.86
C LEU A 119 17.19 -8.64 -11.94
N ARG A 120 15.96 -9.07 -12.23
CA ARG A 120 15.26 -10.15 -11.52
C ARG A 120 15.57 -11.52 -12.07
N GLY A 121 16.36 -11.63 -13.15
CA GLY A 121 16.72 -12.91 -13.80
C GLY A 121 15.58 -13.53 -14.60
N ILE A 122 14.56 -12.75 -14.96
CA ILE A 122 13.45 -13.21 -15.82
C ILE A 122 13.93 -13.27 -17.27
N GLY A 123 13.66 -14.35 -17.97
CA GLY A 123 14.03 -14.49 -19.37
C GLY A 123 13.38 -13.42 -20.26
N ARG A 124 14.13 -12.90 -21.25
CA ARG A 124 13.72 -11.76 -22.07
C ARG A 124 12.33 -11.94 -22.71
N ALA A 125 12.04 -13.09 -23.29
CA ALA A 125 10.73 -13.36 -23.91
C ALA A 125 9.58 -13.27 -22.89
N GLU A 126 9.80 -13.70 -21.66
CA GLU A 126 8.81 -13.61 -20.59
C GLU A 126 8.67 -12.17 -20.08
N VAL A 127 9.76 -11.41 -19.97
CA VAL A 127 9.71 -9.97 -19.66
C VAL A 127 8.91 -9.22 -20.71
N ASP A 128 9.18 -9.46 -21.98
CA ASP A 128 8.46 -8.79 -23.09
C ASP A 128 6.97 -9.11 -23.07
N ARG A 129 6.60 -10.37 -22.81
CA ARG A 129 5.22 -10.81 -22.66
C ARG A 129 4.52 -10.15 -21.46
N ARG A 130 5.08 -10.29 -20.26
CA ARG A 130 4.50 -9.72 -19.03
C ARG A 130 4.39 -8.19 -19.09
N SER A 131 5.42 -7.53 -19.61
CA SER A 131 5.43 -6.07 -19.78
C SER A 131 4.33 -5.63 -20.74
N GLY A 132 4.17 -6.32 -21.89
CA GLY A 132 3.11 -6.03 -22.84
C GLY A 132 1.72 -6.14 -22.22
N GLU A 133 1.44 -7.24 -21.51
CA GLU A 133 0.16 -7.49 -20.84
C GLU A 133 -0.13 -6.46 -19.72
N LEU A 134 0.87 -6.12 -18.90
CA LEU A 134 0.71 -5.12 -17.84
C LEU A 134 0.45 -3.72 -18.42
N LEU A 135 1.20 -3.31 -19.45
CA LEU A 135 1.02 -2.01 -20.09
C LEU A 135 -0.34 -1.91 -20.79
N GLU A 136 -0.82 -2.99 -21.41
CA GLU A 136 -2.15 -3.06 -22.03
C GLU A 136 -3.25 -2.90 -20.97
N VAL A 137 -3.26 -3.75 -19.94
CA VAL A 137 -4.26 -3.73 -18.86
C VAL A 137 -4.29 -2.38 -18.16
N LEU A 138 -3.13 -1.75 -17.93
CA LEU A 138 -3.03 -0.45 -17.27
C LEU A 138 -3.31 0.74 -18.20
N GLY A 139 -3.64 0.48 -19.48
CA GLY A 139 -3.94 1.52 -20.47
C GLY A 139 -2.72 2.39 -20.81
N LEU A 140 -1.52 1.81 -20.78
CA LEU A 140 -0.25 2.48 -21.09
C LEU A 140 0.35 2.03 -22.43
N ALA A 141 -0.30 1.10 -23.15
CA ALA A 141 0.23 0.53 -24.39
C ALA A 141 0.55 1.62 -25.43
N GLY A 142 -0.35 2.60 -25.62
CA GLY A 142 -0.18 3.71 -26.56
C GLY A 142 0.99 4.63 -26.23
N ALA A 143 1.31 4.79 -24.94
CA ALA A 143 2.41 5.63 -24.45
C ALA A 143 3.69 4.84 -24.13
N SER A 144 3.71 3.52 -24.35
CA SER A 144 4.77 2.62 -23.89
C SER A 144 6.16 2.92 -24.47
N HIS A 145 6.24 3.71 -25.53
CA HIS A 145 7.47 4.18 -26.20
C HIS A 145 7.79 5.66 -25.92
N GLU A 146 6.96 6.36 -25.14
CA GLU A 146 7.23 7.71 -24.69
C GLU A 146 8.06 7.70 -23.41
N LEU A 147 8.86 8.74 -23.21
CA LEU A 147 9.67 8.87 -22.00
C LEU A 147 8.79 9.09 -20.76
N ILE A 148 9.10 8.39 -19.67
CA ILE A 148 8.38 8.48 -18.38
C ILE A 148 8.36 9.91 -17.84
N GLY A 149 9.36 10.74 -18.17
CA GLY A 149 9.40 12.15 -17.79
C GLY A 149 8.22 12.97 -18.31
N GLY A 150 7.58 12.54 -19.41
CA GLY A 150 6.35 13.16 -19.98
C GLY A 150 5.04 12.60 -19.42
N TYR A 151 5.09 11.58 -18.56
CA TYR A 151 3.89 10.94 -18.05
C TYR A 151 3.17 11.79 -17.00
N SER A 152 1.84 11.75 -17.03
CA SER A 152 1.03 12.27 -15.94
C SER A 152 1.30 11.51 -14.63
N HIS A 153 0.91 12.08 -13.48
CA HIS A 153 1.06 11.42 -12.18
C HIS A 153 0.40 10.04 -12.17
N GLY A 154 -0.82 9.93 -12.69
CA GLY A 154 -1.54 8.64 -12.80
C GLY A 154 -0.83 7.63 -13.72
N MET A 155 -0.25 8.05 -14.84
CA MET A 155 0.54 7.17 -15.71
C MET A 155 1.81 6.69 -15.02
N ARG A 156 2.49 7.56 -14.29
CA ARG A 156 3.67 7.20 -13.48
C ARG A 156 3.30 6.18 -12.41
N LYS A 157 2.17 6.36 -11.71
CA LYS A 157 1.67 5.42 -10.69
C LYS A 157 1.35 4.05 -11.28
N LYS A 158 0.68 4.02 -12.44
CA LYS A 158 0.42 2.77 -13.18
C LYS A 158 1.72 2.07 -13.62
N THR A 159 2.71 2.82 -14.08
CA THR A 159 4.02 2.28 -14.45
C THR A 159 4.75 1.70 -13.23
N ALA A 160 4.74 2.39 -12.09
CA ALA A 160 5.33 1.90 -10.85
C ALA A 160 4.64 0.61 -10.35
N LEU A 161 3.30 0.52 -10.50
CA LEU A 161 2.56 -0.70 -10.20
C LEU A 161 2.95 -1.85 -11.14
N ALA A 162 3.12 -1.58 -12.44
CA ALA A 162 3.62 -2.58 -13.39
C ALA A 162 5.01 -3.11 -12.97
N CYS A 163 5.91 -2.21 -12.56
CA CYS A 163 7.23 -2.59 -12.04
C CYS A 163 7.13 -3.48 -10.80
N ALA A 164 6.21 -3.17 -9.88
CA ALA A 164 6.00 -3.95 -8.67
C ALA A 164 5.45 -5.36 -8.96
N LEU A 165 4.63 -5.52 -10.00
CA LEU A 165 3.98 -6.79 -10.36
C LEU A 165 4.80 -7.69 -11.29
N LEU A 166 5.76 -7.13 -12.05
CA LEU A 166 6.46 -7.79 -13.17
C LEU A 166 7.01 -9.16 -12.82
N HIS A 167 7.61 -9.30 -11.64
CA HIS A 167 8.25 -10.53 -11.17
C HIS A 167 7.32 -11.44 -10.36
N ARG A 168 5.99 -11.15 -10.34
CA ARG A 168 4.98 -11.93 -9.62
C ARG A 168 5.39 -12.17 -8.15
N PRO A 169 5.54 -11.13 -7.34
CA PRO A 169 5.93 -11.27 -5.93
C PRO A 169 4.87 -12.04 -5.13
N ALA A 170 5.20 -12.48 -3.91
CA ALA A 170 4.24 -13.06 -2.97
C ALA A 170 3.44 -11.95 -2.25
N VAL A 171 4.08 -10.80 -2.00
CA VAL A 171 3.50 -9.68 -1.26
C VAL A 171 3.72 -8.37 -2.01
N LEU A 172 2.67 -7.58 -2.18
CA LEU A 172 2.71 -6.21 -2.68
C LEU A 172 2.60 -5.23 -1.53
N LEU A 173 3.55 -4.29 -1.44
CA LEU A 173 3.50 -3.13 -0.54
C LEU A 173 3.27 -1.87 -1.37
N LEU A 174 2.09 -1.27 -1.26
CA LEU A 174 1.66 -0.15 -2.09
C LEU A 174 1.38 1.07 -1.22
N ASP A 175 2.16 2.14 -1.39
CA ASP A 175 1.96 3.39 -0.66
C ASP A 175 1.03 4.32 -1.46
N GLU A 176 -0.17 4.59 -0.94
CA GLU A 176 -1.23 5.42 -1.54
C GLU A 176 -1.50 5.09 -3.04
N PRO A 177 -1.77 3.82 -3.42
CA PRO A 177 -1.81 3.41 -4.83
C PRO A 177 -2.93 4.07 -5.65
N PHE A 178 -3.96 4.59 -5.01
CA PHE A 178 -5.13 5.19 -5.66
C PHE A 178 -5.12 6.73 -5.62
N GLU A 179 -4.19 7.35 -4.90
CA GLU A 179 -4.07 8.80 -4.82
C GLU A 179 -3.65 9.40 -6.16
N GLY A 180 -4.37 10.45 -6.61
CA GLY A 180 -4.09 11.12 -7.88
C GLY A 180 -4.37 10.28 -9.13
N VAL A 181 -5.11 9.18 -8.98
CA VAL A 181 -5.55 8.31 -10.08
C VAL A 181 -7.01 8.59 -10.39
N ASP A 182 -7.35 8.69 -11.67
CA ASP A 182 -8.72 8.89 -12.11
C ASP A 182 -9.62 7.68 -11.78
N PRO A 183 -10.95 7.86 -11.70
CA PRO A 183 -11.87 6.79 -11.30
C PRO A 183 -11.81 5.54 -12.18
N VAL A 184 -11.62 5.70 -13.50
CA VAL A 184 -11.57 4.57 -14.45
C VAL A 184 -10.29 3.77 -14.22
N SER A 185 -9.16 4.46 -14.12
CA SER A 185 -7.87 3.82 -13.79
C SER A 185 -7.89 3.14 -12.41
N SER A 186 -8.59 3.72 -11.43
CA SER A 186 -8.75 3.11 -10.10
C SER A 186 -9.50 1.78 -10.16
N VAL A 187 -10.55 1.67 -10.99
CA VAL A 187 -11.27 0.40 -11.21
C VAL A 187 -10.36 -0.63 -11.87
N THR A 188 -9.56 -0.21 -12.86
CA THR A 188 -8.59 -1.09 -13.54
C THR A 188 -7.52 -1.62 -12.58
N ILE A 189 -6.91 -0.72 -11.79
CA ILE A 189 -5.91 -1.09 -10.77
C ILE A 189 -6.53 -2.08 -9.79
N ARG A 190 -7.75 -1.80 -9.30
CA ARG A 190 -8.47 -2.70 -8.41
C ARG A 190 -8.64 -4.09 -9.01
N GLY A 191 -9.19 -4.18 -10.23
CA GLY A 191 -9.40 -5.47 -10.91
C GLY A 191 -8.10 -6.26 -11.09
N LEU A 192 -6.99 -5.58 -11.37
CA LEU A 192 -5.66 -6.19 -11.46
C LEU A 192 -5.21 -6.75 -10.10
N LEU A 193 -5.37 -5.99 -9.02
CA LEU A 193 -5.01 -6.41 -7.67
C LEU A 193 -5.92 -7.54 -7.15
N ASP A 194 -7.23 -7.52 -7.47
CA ASP A 194 -8.17 -8.61 -7.16
C ASP A 194 -7.75 -9.91 -7.85
N ARG A 195 -7.35 -9.83 -9.13
CA ARG A 195 -6.83 -10.99 -9.87
C ARG A 195 -5.52 -11.52 -9.27
N TYR A 196 -4.60 -10.61 -8.89
CA TYR A 196 -3.35 -10.97 -8.23
C TYR A 196 -3.61 -11.69 -6.90
N ARG A 197 -4.54 -11.19 -6.08
CA ARG A 197 -4.94 -11.82 -4.82
C ARG A 197 -5.59 -13.19 -5.04
N ALA A 198 -6.51 -13.31 -6.01
CA ALA A 198 -7.15 -14.57 -6.35
C ALA A 198 -6.14 -15.65 -6.79
N ALA A 199 -4.96 -15.26 -7.29
CA ALA A 199 -3.84 -16.13 -7.61
C ALA A 199 -2.90 -16.42 -6.40
N GLY A 200 -3.32 -16.07 -5.17
CA GLY A 200 -2.61 -16.34 -3.92
C GLY A 200 -1.71 -15.21 -3.42
N GLY A 201 -1.63 -14.09 -4.14
CA GLY A 201 -0.85 -12.93 -3.72
C GLY A 201 -1.47 -12.19 -2.53
N THR A 202 -0.64 -11.54 -1.72
CA THR A 202 -1.07 -10.68 -0.60
C THR A 202 -0.85 -9.22 -0.98
N VAL A 203 -1.83 -8.35 -0.70
CA VAL A 203 -1.73 -6.91 -0.94
C VAL A 203 -1.81 -6.16 0.37
N VAL A 204 -0.80 -5.36 0.65
CA VAL A 204 -0.78 -4.39 1.76
C VAL A 204 -0.72 -3.00 1.14
N PHE A 205 -1.69 -2.16 1.43
CA PHE A 205 -1.61 -0.78 0.94
C PHE A 205 -1.95 0.25 2.01
N SER A 206 -1.32 1.41 1.91
CA SER A 206 -1.65 2.55 2.74
C SER A 206 -2.76 3.38 2.10
N SER A 207 -3.61 3.98 2.91
CA SER A 207 -4.56 5.01 2.49
C SER A 207 -4.93 5.93 3.65
N HIS A 208 -5.23 7.19 3.32
CA HIS A 208 -5.88 8.13 4.22
C HIS A 208 -7.40 8.19 3.98
N VAL A 209 -7.91 7.50 2.95
CA VAL A 209 -9.33 7.43 2.57
C VAL A 209 -9.94 6.15 3.14
N MET A 210 -10.69 6.27 4.22
CA MET A 210 -11.25 5.13 4.96
C MET A 210 -12.31 4.37 4.18
N ASP A 211 -13.18 5.09 3.44
CA ASP A 211 -14.19 4.47 2.56
C ASP A 211 -13.56 3.54 1.51
N LEU A 212 -12.40 3.89 1.01
CA LEU A 212 -11.66 3.07 0.05
C LEU A 212 -11.18 1.79 0.69
N VAL A 213 -10.61 1.89 1.91
CA VAL A 213 -10.15 0.72 2.67
C VAL A 213 -11.34 -0.17 3.06
N GLU A 214 -12.43 0.41 3.54
CA GLU A 214 -13.65 -0.34 3.89
C GLU A 214 -14.22 -1.15 2.72
N ARG A 215 -14.13 -0.62 1.49
CA ARG A 215 -14.64 -1.29 0.29
C ARG A 215 -13.71 -2.35 -0.27
N PHE A 216 -12.40 -2.29 0.03
CA PHE A 216 -11.38 -3.09 -0.67
C PHE A 216 -10.71 -4.12 0.22
N CYS A 217 -10.64 -3.87 1.53
CA CYS A 217 -9.88 -4.70 2.44
C CYS A 217 -10.75 -5.72 3.17
N ASP A 218 -10.14 -6.87 3.45
CA ASP A 218 -10.66 -7.85 4.40
C ASP A 218 -10.02 -7.69 5.79
N HIS A 219 -8.83 -7.07 5.85
CA HIS A 219 -8.13 -6.76 7.09
C HIS A 219 -7.62 -5.31 7.10
N VAL A 220 -7.48 -4.74 8.28
CA VAL A 220 -7.05 -3.35 8.44
C VAL A 220 -6.18 -3.17 9.68
N ALA A 221 -5.23 -2.23 9.61
CA ALA A 221 -4.57 -1.64 10.75
C ALA A 221 -4.82 -0.13 10.72
N VAL A 222 -5.40 0.39 11.79
CA VAL A 222 -5.76 1.79 11.97
C VAL A 222 -4.67 2.49 12.75
N MET A 223 -4.08 3.55 12.18
CA MET A 223 -2.97 4.28 12.79
C MET A 223 -3.31 5.76 13.02
N ALA A 224 -2.88 6.29 14.15
CA ALA A 224 -2.84 7.72 14.42
C ALA A 224 -1.59 8.06 15.24
N GLU A 225 -0.97 9.20 14.96
CA GLU A 225 0.17 9.75 15.72
C GLU A 225 1.32 8.74 15.95
N GLY A 226 1.62 7.92 14.94
CA GLY A 226 2.66 6.90 15.01
C GLY A 226 2.29 5.66 15.84
N ARG A 227 1.03 5.50 16.24
CA ARG A 227 0.55 4.40 17.07
C ARG A 227 -0.49 3.58 16.33
N LEU A 228 -0.52 2.29 16.65
CA LEU A 228 -1.60 1.39 16.23
C LEU A 228 -2.79 1.60 17.21
N LEU A 229 -3.96 1.91 16.66
CA LEU A 229 -5.20 2.03 17.42
C LEU A 229 -5.97 0.70 17.44
N ALA A 230 -6.05 0.05 16.29
CA ALA A 230 -6.70 -1.25 16.14
C ALA A 230 -6.12 -1.99 14.92
N ALA A 231 -6.12 -3.33 14.94
CA ALA A 231 -5.81 -4.17 13.79
C ALA A 231 -6.61 -5.47 13.85
N GLY A 232 -6.98 -5.99 12.68
CA GLY A 232 -7.71 -7.26 12.56
C GLY A 232 -8.58 -7.32 11.30
N ALA A 233 -9.54 -8.24 11.29
CA ALA A 233 -10.56 -8.29 10.25
C ALA A 233 -11.35 -6.98 10.27
N ILE A 234 -11.67 -6.46 9.08
CA ILE A 234 -12.28 -5.11 8.97
C ILE A 234 -13.62 -5.03 9.68
N ASP A 235 -14.40 -6.11 9.67
CA ASP A 235 -15.70 -6.18 10.34
C ASP A 235 -15.58 -6.10 11.87
N ASP A 236 -14.52 -6.69 12.45
CA ASP A 236 -14.23 -6.61 13.89
C ASP A 236 -13.78 -5.21 14.28
N VAL A 237 -12.91 -4.58 13.47
CA VAL A 237 -12.37 -3.25 13.75
C VAL A 237 -13.43 -2.16 13.64
N ARG A 238 -14.33 -2.24 12.66
CA ARG A 238 -15.42 -1.26 12.49
C ARG A 238 -16.60 -1.47 13.45
N GLY A 239 -16.76 -2.67 14.04
CA GLY A 239 -17.78 -2.94 15.07
C GLY A 239 -19.22 -2.68 14.61
N GLY A 240 -19.53 -2.90 13.33
CA GLY A 240 -20.85 -2.64 12.74
C GLY A 240 -21.13 -1.18 12.33
N HIS A 241 -20.17 -0.28 12.53
CA HIS A 241 -20.20 1.11 12.06
C HIS A 241 -19.45 1.28 10.74
N ARG A 242 -19.42 2.49 10.19
CA ARG A 242 -18.46 2.83 9.14
C ARG A 242 -17.06 2.92 9.74
N LEU A 243 -16.04 2.57 8.96
CA LEU A 243 -14.65 2.60 9.45
C LEU A 243 -14.24 4.01 9.90
N GLU A 244 -14.75 5.05 9.23
CA GLU A 244 -14.53 6.46 9.60
C GLU A 244 -15.12 6.80 10.97
N ASP A 245 -16.35 6.36 11.25
CA ASP A 245 -17.02 6.59 12.54
C ASP A 245 -16.28 5.86 13.67
N ALA A 246 -15.86 4.60 13.41
CA ALA A 246 -15.06 3.83 14.36
C ALA A 246 -13.72 4.53 14.64
N PHE A 247 -13.04 5.07 13.62
CA PHE A 247 -11.81 5.83 13.77
C PHE A 247 -12.00 7.09 14.65
N ILE A 248 -13.03 7.89 14.37
CA ILE A 248 -13.37 9.09 15.17
C ILE A 248 -13.57 8.70 16.63
N GLY A 249 -14.30 7.61 16.88
CA GLY A 249 -14.48 7.05 18.22
C GLY A 249 -13.18 6.65 18.91
N MET A 250 -12.23 6.05 18.18
CA MET A 250 -10.92 5.62 18.73
C MET A 250 -10.04 6.80 19.12
N ILE A 251 -10.06 7.91 18.37
CA ILE A 251 -9.24 9.10 18.67
C ILE A 251 -9.90 10.06 19.65
N GLY A 252 -11.20 9.86 19.95
CA GLY A 252 -11.92 10.67 20.95
C GLY A 252 -12.12 12.15 20.55
N VAL A 253 -12.08 12.46 19.25
CA VAL A 253 -12.30 13.84 18.74
C VAL A 253 -13.79 14.08 18.55
N ASP A 254 -14.32 15.16 19.16
CA ASP A 254 -15.64 15.70 18.81
C ASP A 254 -15.51 16.42 17.44
N PRO A 255 -16.18 15.94 16.38
CA PRO A 255 -16.02 16.46 15.01
C PRO A 255 -16.33 17.95 14.84
N VAL A 256 -17.13 18.49 15.74
CA VAL A 256 -17.48 19.91 15.78
C VAL A 256 -17.30 20.43 17.19
N GLY A 257 -16.11 20.93 17.50
CA GLY A 257 -15.91 21.70 18.74
C GLY A 257 -16.98 22.79 18.83
N ARG A 258 -17.85 22.67 19.83
CA ARG A 258 -19.03 23.54 20.01
C ARG A 258 -18.68 24.98 20.41
N GLU A 259 -17.41 25.33 20.51
CA GLU A 259 -16.97 26.66 20.91
C GLU A 259 -16.30 27.38 19.73
N GLY A 260 -16.84 28.56 19.37
CA GLY A 260 -16.15 29.53 18.53
C GLY A 260 -16.68 29.75 17.11
N LEU A 261 -17.75 29.09 16.69
CA LEU A 261 -18.36 29.28 15.35
C LEU A 261 -19.80 29.87 15.39
N ASP A 262 -20.16 30.57 16.44
CA ASP A 262 -21.50 31.13 16.67
C ASP A 262 -21.98 32.09 15.54
N TRP A 263 -21.03 32.54 14.71
CA TRP A 263 -21.34 33.38 13.54
C TRP A 263 -21.89 32.56 12.35
N LEU A 264 -21.73 31.24 12.34
CA LEU A 264 -22.31 30.32 11.37
C LEU A 264 -23.77 29.97 11.72
N ASP A 265 -24.13 30.08 13.00
CA ASP A 265 -25.49 29.80 13.48
C ASP A 265 -26.48 30.84 12.92
N GLY A 266 -27.54 30.37 12.28
CA GLY A 266 -28.59 31.25 11.76
C GLY A 266 -29.32 31.97 12.90
N PRO A 267 -30.08 33.03 12.58
CA PRO A 267 -30.80 33.86 13.58
C PRO A 267 -31.79 33.06 14.43
N ALA A 268 -32.29 31.92 13.99
CA ALA A 268 -33.22 31.07 14.74
C ALA A 268 -32.53 30.29 15.90
N ASP A 269 -31.27 29.87 15.71
CA ASP A 269 -30.51 29.12 16.75
C ASP A 269 -29.93 30.00 17.84
N ARG A 270 -29.70 31.30 17.56
CA ARG A 270 -29.24 32.28 18.55
C ARG A 270 -30.28 32.62 19.62
N ALA A 271 -31.55 32.44 19.33
CA ALA A 271 -32.63 32.72 20.28
C ALA A 271 -32.74 31.66 21.38
N VAL A 272 -32.49 30.36 21.03
CA VAL A 272 -32.63 29.24 21.97
C VAL A 272 -31.45 29.18 22.99
N ARG A 273 -30.28 29.71 22.62
CA ARG A 273 -29.10 29.70 23.53
C ARG A 273 -29.10 30.85 24.55
N ARG A 274 -29.89 31.92 24.33
CA ARG A 274 -30.00 33.04 25.26
C ARG A 274 -30.99 32.80 26.41
N GLU A 275 -31.77 31.71 26.36
CA GLU A 275 -32.74 31.34 27.40
C GLU A 275 -32.28 30.20 28.30
N ARG A 276 -31.02 29.76 28.20
CA ARG A 276 -30.37 28.81 29.12
C ARG A 276 -29.18 29.50 29.81
#